data_9ed49fcbe7190f7e3404069d9be2f467
#
_entry.id   9ed49fcbe7190f7e3404069d9be2f467
#
_cell.length_a   1.000
_cell.length_b   1.000
_cell.length_c   1.000
_cell.angle_alpha   90.00
_cell.angle_beta   90.00
_cell.angle_gamma   90.00
#
_symmetry.space_group_name_H-M   'P 1'
#
loop_
_entity.id
_entity.type
_entity.pdbx_description
1 polymer ?
#
loop_
_entity_poly.entity_id
_entity_poly.type
_entity_poly.pdbx_seq_one_letter_code
_entity_poly.pdbx_strand_id
1 'polypeptide(L)'
;MFSFDTSKLASDIANVLLLRGSQMPPLQWHVNANKAAKEILEAKEDDTALFRGSPIVEESMAAAVRAMLYVWSGWPADCKMYAQAAPQQIQMFLEAICERQAGRPGEAKELLTRVGEFDTYGQLAAHAVETIGPGSDKSLTRFKGTLELCETWEPHAFVDLFEQARLGALCHPAERVIRNLQGKEFELLFVHCYETAIGGTIGQCCEKNEVARRKISRKTPARRRASPLQPIETTQPTQTNSDAATPLPTPLNQRAPRVGISCPKCQTVIVLPEKSRGRPTECKKCGTSFLVPKKQVSSARAS
;
A
#
# COMPACT_ATOMS: atom_id res chain seq x y z
N MET A 1 4.29 7.62 3.63
CA MET A 1 5.61 7.07 3.34
C MET A 1 6.10 6.41 4.61
N PHE A 2 6.67 5.21 4.54
CA PHE A 2 7.16 4.50 5.74
C PHE A 2 8.32 5.26 6.40
N SER A 3 8.40 5.20 7.72
CA SER A 3 9.50 5.81 8.48
C SER A 3 10.75 4.93 8.50
N PHE A 4 10.64 3.65 8.11
CA PHE A 4 11.76 2.73 8.02
C PHE A 4 12.36 2.64 6.61
N ASP A 5 13.63 2.27 6.54
CA ASP A 5 14.35 2.08 5.27
C ASP A 5 13.97 0.74 4.63
N THR A 6 13.16 0.78 3.57
CA THR A 6 12.73 -0.43 2.85
C THR A 6 13.88 -1.20 2.21
N SER A 7 15.05 -0.56 1.98
CA SER A 7 16.24 -1.26 1.44
C SER A 7 16.82 -2.30 2.40
N LYS A 8 16.43 -2.24 3.67
CA LYS A 8 16.84 -3.18 4.72
C LYS A 8 15.93 -4.40 4.86
N LEU A 9 14.83 -4.42 4.14
CA LEU A 9 13.91 -5.56 4.08
C LEU A 9 14.40 -6.61 3.08
N ALA A 10 13.83 -7.81 3.15
CA ALA A 10 13.93 -8.78 2.07
C ALA A 10 13.42 -8.16 0.75
N SER A 11 14.15 -8.39 -0.35
CA SER A 11 13.92 -7.67 -1.62
C SER A 11 12.49 -7.79 -2.15
N ASP A 12 11.87 -8.96 -2.04
CA ASP A 12 10.52 -9.19 -2.54
C ASP A 12 9.48 -8.45 -1.68
N ILE A 13 9.67 -8.42 -0.37
CA ILE A 13 8.85 -7.66 0.58
C ILE A 13 8.96 -6.15 0.28
N ALA A 14 10.20 -5.65 0.13
CA ALA A 14 10.44 -4.25 -0.24
C ALA A 14 9.75 -3.89 -1.57
N ASN A 15 9.86 -4.75 -2.58
CA ASN A 15 9.22 -4.55 -3.87
C ASN A 15 7.71 -4.43 -3.74
N VAL A 16 7.05 -5.34 -3.02
CA VAL A 16 5.59 -5.30 -2.81
C VAL A 16 5.16 -4.00 -2.12
N LEU A 17 5.87 -3.57 -1.07
CA LEU A 17 5.57 -2.32 -0.37
C LEU A 17 5.74 -1.10 -1.29
N LEU A 18 6.79 -1.07 -2.13
CA LEU A 18 7.11 0.04 -3.03
C LEU A 18 6.18 0.12 -4.25
N LEU A 19 5.53 -0.97 -4.65
CA LEU A 19 4.59 -0.96 -5.79
C LEU A 19 3.39 -0.01 -5.60
N ARG A 20 3.05 0.35 -4.38
CA ARG A 20 2.06 1.41 -4.11
C ARG A 20 2.63 2.82 -4.30
N GLY A 21 3.94 2.96 -4.31
CA GLY A 21 4.64 4.25 -4.41
C GLY A 21 4.48 5.10 -3.15
N SER A 22 4.63 6.42 -3.31
CA SER A 22 4.52 7.40 -2.22
C SER A 22 3.07 7.81 -1.90
N GLN A 23 2.09 7.21 -2.56
CA GLN A 23 0.69 7.55 -2.34
C GLN A 23 0.20 7.01 -1.00
N MET A 24 -0.49 7.86 -0.24
CA MET A 24 -1.20 7.41 0.97
C MET A 24 -2.20 6.32 0.60
N PRO A 25 -2.35 5.27 1.42
CA PRO A 25 -3.33 4.24 1.17
C PRO A 25 -4.73 4.86 1.09
N PRO A 26 -5.56 4.44 0.13
CA PRO A 26 -6.97 4.85 0.09
C PRO A 26 -7.69 4.25 1.31
N LEU A 27 -8.79 4.87 1.73
CA LEU A 27 -9.61 4.32 2.83
C LEU A 27 -10.13 2.91 2.49
N GLN A 28 -10.41 2.64 1.22
CA GLN A 28 -10.83 1.32 0.73
C GLN A 28 -9.74 0.75 -0.16
N TRP A 29 -8.89 -0.10 0.38
CA TRP A 29 -7.73 -0.62 -0.35
C TRP A 29 -8.09 -1.53 -1.53
N HIS A 30 -9.17 -2.30 -1.41
CA HIS A 30 -9.65 -3.22 -2.46
C HIS A 30 -10.04 -2.52 -3.76
N VAL A 31 -10.37 -1.22 -3.72
CA VAL A 31 -10.75 -0.45 -4.91
C VAL A 31 -9.58 -0.31 -5.90
N ASN A 32 -8.35 -0.34 -5.39
CA ASN A 32 -7.11 -0.19 -6.16
C ASN A 32 -6.17 -1.38 -5.94
N ALA A 33 -6.71 -2.60 -6.05
CA ALA A 33 -5.92 -3.82 -5.87
C ALA A 33 -4.76 -3.90 -6.88
N ASN A 34 -3.55 -4.16 -6.37
CA ASN A 34 -2.33 -4.22 -7.17
C ASN A 34 -2.05 -5.67 -7.61
N LYS A 35 -2.29 -5.96 -8.89
CA LYS A 35 -2.08 -7.29 -9.46
C LYS A 35 -0.60 -7.71 -9.46
N ALA A 36 0.32 -6.78 -9.78
CA ALA A 36 1.74 -7.09 -9.79
C ALA A 36 2.26 -7.47 -8.40
N ALA A 37 1.75 -6.84 -7.34
CA ALA A 37 2.06 -7.24 -5.97
C ALA A 37 1.56 -8.65 -5.67
N LYS A 38 0.34 -8.98 -6.10
CA LYS A 38 -0.22 -10.33 -5.92
C LYS A 38 0.59 -11.39 -6.66
N GLU A 39 0.99 -11.13 -7.89
CA GLU A 39 1.83 -12.03 -8.70
C GLU A 39 3.19 -12.31 -8.00
N ILE A 40 3.81 -11.28 -7.41
CA ILE A 40 5.05 -11.47 -6.63
C ILE A 40 4.80 -12.37 -5.42
N LEU A 41 3.71 -12.17 -4.68
CA LEU A 41 3.39 -12.95 -3.49
C LEU A 41 3.03 -14.40 -3.82
N GLU A 42 2.25 -14.63 -4.88
CA GLU A 42 1.85 -15.96 -5.36
C GLU A 42 3.01 -16.76 -5.96
N ALA A 43 4.02 -16.07 -6.55
CA ALA A 43 5.22 -16.71 -7.04
C ALA A 43 6.14 -17.27 -5.93
N LYS A 44 5.83 -17.00 -4.65
CA LYS A 44 6.57 -17.52 -3.50
C LYS A 44 5.78 -18.66 -2.85
N GLU A 45 6.28 -19.87 -3.00
CA GLU A 45 5.63 -21.08 -2.47
C GLU A 45 5.44 -21.03 -0.95
N ASP A 46 6.44 -20.48 -0.24
CA ASP A 46 6.45 -20.37 1.22
C ASP A 46 7.00 -19.00 1.70
N ASP A 47 6.96 -18.80 3.02
CA ASP A 47 7.46 -17.58 3.64
C ASP A 47 8.99 -17.50 3.60
N THR A 48 9.69 -18.62 3.59
CA THR A 48 11.16 -18.68 3.47
C THR A 48 11.61 -18.08 2.13
N ALA A 49 10.89 -18.37 1.05
CA ALA A 49 11.14 -17.78 -0.25
C ALA A 49 10.84 -16.27 -0.29
N LEU A 50 9.82 -15.81 0.45
CA LEU A 50 9.48 -14.40 0.56
C LEU A 50 10.51 -13.61 1.36
N PHE A 51 11.03 -14.20 2.45
CA PHE A 51 12.06 -13.62 3.32
C PHE A 51 13.49 -13.88 2.82
N ARG A 52 13.69 -14.17 1.54
CA ARG A 52 14.98 -14.53 0.97
C ARG A 52 16.12 -13.65 1.49
N GLY A 53 17.06 -14.28 2.20
CA GLY A 53 18.26 -13.64 2.77
C GLY A 53 18.10 -13.18 4.22
N SER A 54 16.91 -13.31 4.81
CA SER A 54 16.67 -13.11 6.25
C SER A 54 16.25 -14.44 6.89
N PRO A 55 16.87 -14.88 7.98
CA PRO A 55 16.43 -16.08 8.68
C PRO A 55 15.04 -15.82 9.30
N ILE A 56 14.14 -16.79 9.19
CA ILE A 56 12.89 -16.77 9.93
C ILE A 56 13.12 -17.48 11.26
N VAL A 57 12.80 -16.81 12.36
CA VAL A 57 12.86 -17.33 13.73
C VAL A 57 11.46 -17.69 14.20
N GLU A 58 10.45 -16.91 13.79
CA GLU A 58 9.06 -17.11 14.17
C GLU A 58 8.18 -17.19 12.91
N GLU A 59 7.81 -18.42 12.51
CA GLU A 59 7.06 -18.69 11.27
C GLU A 59 5.66 -18.08 11.29
N SER A 60 4.99 -18.07 12.44
CA SER A 60 3.65 -17.50 12.56
C SER A 60 3.65 -15.98 12.30
N MET A 61 4.72 -15.29 12.68
CA MET A 61 4.90 -13.87 12.38
C MET A 61 5.30 -13.63 10.92
N ALA A 62 6.02 -14.56 10.29
CA ALA A 62 6.28 -14.48 8.85
C ALA A 62 4.98 -14.61 8.04
N ALA A 63 4.08 -15.52 8.43
CA ALA A 63 2.74 -15.62 7.85
C ALA A 63 1.93 -14.32 8.05
N ALA A 64 2.03 -13.68 9.22
CA ALA A 64 1.42 -12.38 9.48
C ALA A 64 1.93 -11.30 8.52
N VAL A 65 3.24 -11.23 8.27
CA VAL A 65 3.83 -10.30 7.29
C VAL A 65 3.28 -10.56 5.90
N ARG A 66 3.19 -11.82 5.45
CA ARG A 66 2.57 -12.17 4.16
C ARG A 66 1.12 -11.69 4.09
N ALA A 67 0.32 -11.95 5.11
CA ALA A 67 -1.07 -11.48 5.20
C ALA A 67 -1.17 -9.95 5.12
N MET A 68 -0.26 -9.24 5.79
CA MET A 68 -0.17 -7.77 5.73
C MET A 68 0.14 -7.26 4.33
N LEU A 69 1.04 -7.92 3.59
CA LEU A 69 1.35 -7.54 2.22
C LEU A 69 0.15 -7.73 1.28
N TYR A 70 -0.69 -8.74 1.51
CA TYR A 70 -1.94 -8.90 0.75
C TYR A 70 -2.94 -7.77 1.06
N VAL A 71 -3.19 -7.44 2.33
CA VAL A 71 -4.12 -6.34 2.64
C VAL A 71 -3.57 -5.00 2.15
N TRP A 72 -2.26 -4.76 2.28
CA TRP A 72 -1.61 -3.57 1.74
C TRP A 72 -1.81 -3.43 0.22
N SER A 73 -1.75 -4.54 -0.49
CA SER A 73 -1.91 -4.61 -1.93
C SER A 73 -3.37 -4.63 -2.41
N GLY A 74 -4.35 -4.62 -1.48
CA GLY A 74 -5.77 -4.54 -1.79
C GLY A 74 -6.47 -5.89 -1.96
N TRP A 75 -5.93 -6.96 -1.38
CA TRP A 75 -6.43 -8.33 -1.45
C TRP A 75 -6.88 -8.84 -0.07
N PRO A 76 -8.01 -8.34 0.49
CA PRO A 76 -8.43 -8.69 1.85
C PRO A 76 -8.83 -10.15 2.03
N ALA A 77 -9.30 -10.83 0.98
CA ALA A 77 -9.63 -12.26 1.05
C ALA A 77 -8.38 -13.11 1.25
N ASP A 78 -7.32 -12.83 0.47
CA ASP A 78 -6.03 -13.50 0.60
C ASP A 78 -5.37 -13.15 1.95
N CYS A 79 -5.48 -11.89 2.42
CA CYS A 79 -5.04 -11.52 3.76
C CYS A 79 -5.66 -12.41 4.84
N LYS A 80 -6.99 -12.58 4.85
CA LYS A 80 -7.68 -13.41 5.83
C LYS A 80 -7.25 -14.89 5.77
N MET A 81 -6.99 -15.40 4.58
CA MET A 81 -6.50 -16.77 4.39
C MET A 81 -5.13 -16.98 5.05
N TYR A 82 -4.16 -16.10 4.75
CA TYR A 82 -2.82 -16.22 5.32
C TYR A 82 -2.75 -15.82 6.80
N ALA A 83 -3.62 -14.93 7.28
CA ALA A 83 -3.70 -14.54 8.68
C ALA A 83 -4.08 -15.70 9.61
N GLN A 84 -4.69 -16.78 9.10
CA GLN A 84 -5.03 -17.97 9.91
C GLN A 84 -3.79 -18.66 10.50
N ALA A 85 -2.63 -18.53 9.86
CA ALA A 85 -1.37 -19.07 10.38
C ALA A 85 -0.63 -18.09 11.32
N ALA A 86 -1.11 -16.86 11.45
CA ALA A 86 -0.55 -15.84 12.33
C ALA A 86 -0.96 -16.07 13.81
N PRO A 87 -0.26 -15.47 14.78
CA PRO A 87 -0.72 -15.46 16.17
C PRO A 87 -2.13 -14.87 16.27
N GLN A 88 -2.97 -15.46 17.12
CA GLN A 88 -4.39 -15.14 17.21
C GLN A 88 -4.68 -13.64 17.36
N GLN A 89 -3.89 -12.92 18.16
CA GLN A 89 -4.04 -11.48 18.34
C GLN A 89 -3.79 -10.70 17.04
N ILE A 90 -2.75 -11.07 16.30
CA ILE A 90 -2.42 -10.46 15.00
C ILE A 90 -3.47 -10.83 13.95
N GLN A 91 -3.92 -12.08 13.90
CA GLN A 91 -5.00 -12.50 13.03
C GLN A 91 -6.24 -11.63 13.21
N MET A 92 -6.72 -11.50 14.46
CA MET A 92 -7.90 -10.68 14.77
C MET A 92 -7.70 -9.22 14.39
N PHE A 93 -6.49 -8.66 14.58
CA PHE A 93 -6.19 -7.30 14.20
C PHE A 93 -6.24 -7.10 12.68
N LEU A 94 -5.66 -8.01 11.90
CA LEU A 94 -5.72 -7.97 10.44
C LEU A 94 -7.13 -8.14 9.90
N GLU A 95 -7.91 -9.04 10.49
CA GLU A 95 -9.34 -9.21 10.17
C GLU A 95 -10.11 -7.92 10.47
N ALA A 96 -9.85 -7.26 11.61
CA ALA A 96 -10.49 -5.99 11.95
C ALA A 96 -10.17 -4.88 10.94
N ILE A 97 -8.93 -4.81 10.46
CA ILE A 97 -8.54 -3.89 9.38
C ILE A 97 -9.34 -4.20 8.10
N CYS A 98 -9.47 -5.49 7.73
CA CYS A 98 -10.24 -5.89 6.56
C CYS A 98 -11.73 -5.53 6.70
N GLU A 99 -12.33 -5.78 7.87
CA GLU A 99 -13.75 -5.47 8.13
C GLU A 99 -14.02 -3.97 8.11
N ARG A 100 -13.16 -3.17 8.75
CA ARG A 100 -13.23 -1.71 8.71
C ARG A 100 -13.20 -1.18 7.27
N GLN A 101 -12.29 -1.69 6.45
CA GLN A 101 -12.18 -1.27 5.05
C GLN A 101 -13.35 -1.75 4.18
N ALA A 102 -13.98 -2.86 4.53
CA ALA A 102 -15.19 -3.36 3.89
C ALA A 102 -16.46 -2.59 4.28
N GLY A 103 -16.35 -1.64 5.23
CA GLY A 103 -17.49 -0.88 5.73
C GLY A 103 -18.35 -1.64 6.72
N ARG A 104 -17.75 -2.52 7.50
CA ARG A 104 -18.39 -3.27 8.59
C ARG A 104 -17.81 -2.87 9.94
N PRO A 105 -18.10 -1.62 10.42
CA PRO A 105 -17.51 -1.08 11.64
C PRO A 105 -17.86 -1.86 12.90
N GLY A 106 -19.04 -2.48 12.96
CA GLY A 106 -19.46 -3.33 14.10
C GLY A 106 -18.54 -4.54 14.26
N GLU A 107 -18.35 -5.31 13.18
CA GLU A 107 -17.48 -6.49 13.16
C GLU A 107 -16.02 -6.12 13.46
N ALA A 108 -15.55 -4.99 12.90
CA ALA A 108 -14.21 -4.49 13.20
C ALA A 108 -14.01 -4.18 14.69
N LYS A 109 -14.99 -3.55 15.34
CA LYS A 109 -14.93 -3.23 16.78
C LYS A 109 -14.97 -4.50 17.65
N GLU A 110 -15.81 -5.48 17.31
CA GLU A 110 -15.86 -6.76 18.02
C GLU A 110 -14.50 -7.48 17.98
N LEU A 111 -13.85 -7.51 16.82
CA LEU A 111 -12.51 -8.07 16.68
C LEU A 111 -11.48 -7.29 17.49
N LEU A 112 -11.49 -5.95 17.43
CA LEU A 112 -10.57 -5.09 18.19
C LEU A 112 -10.75 -5.20 19.71
N THR A 113 -11.99 -5.44 20.18
CA THR A 113 -12.23 -5.76 21.59
C THR A 113 -11.51 -7.04 22.02
N ARG A 114 -11.46 -8.04 21.13
CA ARG A 114 -10.76 -9.31 21.38
C ARG A 114 -9.24 -9.20 21.23
N VAL A 115 -8.75 -8.29 20.40
CA VAL A 115 -7.31 -7.94 20.32
C VAL A 115 -6.83 -7.43 21.67
N GLY A 116 -7.61 -6.57 22.34
CA GLY A 116 -7.24 -5.97 23.61
C GLY A 116 -6.08 -4.97 23.48
N GLU A 117 -5.22 -4.96 24.49
CA GLU A 117 -4.00 -4.12 24.49
C GLU A 117 -2.98 -4.65 23.46
N PHE A 118 -2.29 -3.72 22.80
CA PHE A 118 -1.30 -4.04 21.80
C PHE A 118 -0.07 -3.13 21.93
N ASP A 119 1.14 -3.69 21.84
CA ASP A 119 2.40 -3.01 22.13
C ASP A 119 2.62 -1.71 21.33
N THR A 120 2.05 -1.62 20.13
CA THR A 120 2.23 -0.43 19.28
C THR A 120 1.21 0.69 19.55
N TYR A 121 0.23 0.47 20.42
CA TYR A 121 -0.85 1.43 20.67
C TYR A 121 -0.36 2.76 21.24
N GLY A 122 0.62 2.74 22.16
CA GLY A 122 1.23 3.96 22.68
C GLY A 122 1.91 4.79 21.59
N GLN A 123 2.66 4.14 20.69
CA GLN A 123 3.33 4.82 19.57
C GLN A 123 2.32 5.39 18.56
N LEU A 124 1.24 4.65 18.29
CA LEU A 124 0.19 5.08 17.38
C LEU A 124 -0.58 6.29 17.95
N ALA A 125 -0.88 6.28 19.25
CA ALA A 125 -1.51 7.40 19.95
C ALA A 125 -0.62 8.65 19.90
N ALA A 126 0.65 8.53 20.22
CA ALA A 126 1.60 9.65 20.16
C ALA A 126 1.66 10.25 18.74
N HIS A 127 1.78 9.40 17.71
CA HIS A 127 1.77 9.85 16.31
C HIS A 127 0.46 10.57 15.93
N ALA A 128 -0.68 10.09 16.41
CA ALA A 128 -1.97 10.74 16.13
C ALA A 128 -2.06 12.12 16.80
N VAL A 129 -1.62 12.24 18.05
CA VAL A 129 -1.57 13.52 18.77
C VAL A 129 -0.70 14.56 18.04
N GLU A 130 0.44 14.15 17.48
CA GLU A 130 1.31 15.01 16.68
C GLU A 130 0.69 15.38 15.32
N THR A 131 0.04 14.41 14.66
CA THR A 131 -0.53 14.59 13.33
C THR A 131 -1.79 15.45 13.34
N ILE A 132 -2.62 15.36 14.38
CA ILE A 132 -3.84 16.16 14.52
C ILE A 132 -3.47 17.55 15.03
N GLY A 133 -3.29 18.48 14.07
CA GLY A 133 -2.92 19.87 14.36
C GLY A 133 -4.06 20.71 14.93
N PRO A 134 -3.74 21.92 15.41
CA PRO A 134 -4.74 22.89 15.82
C PRO A 134 -5.63 23.30 14.63
N GLY A 135 -6.93 23.50 14.87
CA GLY A 135 -7.88 23.85 13.81
C GLY A 135 -8.35 22.67 12.95
N SER A 136 -8.00 21.44 13.31
CA SER A 136 -8.54 20.24 12.70
C SER A 136 -10.07 20.13 12.86
N ASP A 137 -10.69 19.26 12.10
CA ASP A 137 -12.10 18.90 12.23
C ASP A 137 -12.47 18.58 13.69
N LYS A 138 -13.71 18.90 14.09
CA LYS A 138 -14.19 18.71 15.48
C LYS A 138 -14.08 17.25 15.94
N SER A 139 -14.36 16.29 15.04
CA SER A 139 -14.25 14.85 15.34
C SER A 139 -12.81 14.45 15.61
N LEU A 140 -11.86 14.95 14.82
CA LEU A 140 -10.43 14.74 15.03
C LEU A 140 -9.94 15.39 16.33
N THR A 141 -10.37 16.63 16.60
CA THR A 141 -10.00 17.34 17.84
C THR A 141 -10.50 16.59 19.07
N ARG A 142 -11.73 16.07 19.02
CA ARG A 142 -12.28 15.23 20.09
C ARG A 142 -11.50 13.95 20.27
N PHE A 143 -11.17 13.27 19.18
CA PHE A 143 -10.35 12.04 19.20
C PHE A 143 -8.98 12.31 19.81
N LYS A 144 -8.29 13.39 19.39
CA LYS A 144 -7.02 13.82 20.00
C LYS A 144 -7.14 13.98 21.51
N GLY A 145 -8.16 14.71 21.99
CA GLY A 145 -8.37 14.89 23.43
C GLY A 145 -8.58 13.56 24.18
N THR A 146 -9.25 12.59 23.55
CA THR A 146 -9.36 11.24 24.13
C THR A 146 -7.99 10.56 24.24
N LEU A 147 -7.16 10.61 23.18
CA LEU A 147 -5.82 10.01 23.20
C LEU A 147 -4.89 10.67 24.22
N GLU A 148 -4.95 12.00 24.37
CA GLU A 148 -4.19 12.76 25.37
C GLU A 148 -4.60 12.41 26.81
N LEU A 149 -5.87 12.02 27.02
CA LEU A 149 -6.37 11.63 28.34
C LEU A 149 -6.03 10.17 28.69
N CYS A 150 -6.14 9.27 27.71
CA CYS A 150 -5.95 7.82 27.92
C CYS A 150 -4.49 7.40 27.76
N GLU A 151 -3.65 8.22 27.13
CA GLU A 151 -2.24 7.94 26.78
C GLU A 151 -2.03 6.65 25.95
N THR A 152 -3.10 6.13 25.37
CA THR A 152 -3.11 4.93 24.55
C THR A 152 -4.03 5.09 23.33
N TRP A 153 -3.90 4.20 22.37
CA TRP A 153 -4.75 4.16 21.19
C TRP A 153 -6.16 3.71 21.53
N GLU A 154 -7.13 4.43 20.97
CA GLU A 154 -8.56 4.12 21.10
C GLU A 154 -9.10 3.53 19.78
N PRO A 155 -8.98 2.20 19.59
CA PRO A 155 -9.27 1.57 18.30
C PRO A 155 -10.74 1.72 17.88
N HIS A 156 -11.67 1.69 18.83
CA HIS A 156 -13.10 1.86 18.52
C HIS A 156 -13.43 3.26 18.04
N ALA A 157 -12.88 4.28 18.70
CA ALA A 157 -13.05 5.66 18.27
C ALA A 157 -12.42 5.92 16.90
N PHE A 158 -11.28 5.26 16.60
CA PHE A 158 -10.67 5.32 15.28
C PHE A 158 -11.53 4.65 14.20
N VAL A 159 -12.17 3.51 14.48
CA VAL A 159 -13.12 2.88 13.56
C VAL A 159 -14.28 3.82 13.22
N ASP A 160 -14.80 4.56 14.19
CA ASP A 160 -15.88 5.53 13.94
C ASP A 160 -15.43 6.70 13.07
N LEU A 161 -14.24 7.23 13.32
CA LEU A 161 -13.64 8.28 12.47
C LEU A 161 -13.36 7.79 11.05
N PHE A 162 -12.87 6.57 10.93
CA PHE A 162 -12.61 5.96 9.64
C PHE A 162 -13.91 5.80 8.83
N GLU A 163 -14.98 5.36 9.47
CA GLU A 163 -16.30 5.22 8.84
C GLU A 163 -16.86 6.58 8.40
N GLN A 164 -16.74 7.63 9.25
CA GLN A 164 -17.11 8.99 8.87
C GLN A 164 -16.34 9.47 7.63
N ALA A 165 -15.03 9.21 7.57
CA ALA A 165 -14.20 9.55 6.42
C ALA A 165 -14.62 8.76 5.17
N ARG A 166 -14.89 7.46 5.31
CA ARG A 166 -15.32 6.56 4.23
C ARG A 166 -16.67 7.00 3.62
N LEU A 167 -17.57 7.49 4.45
CA LEU A 167 -18.89 8.00 4.04
C LEU A 167 -18.85 9.45 3.51
N GLY A 168 -17.66 10.08 3.52
CA GLY A 168 -17.51 11.48 3.08
C GLY A 168 -18.09 12.51 4.07
N ALA A 169 -18.29 12.12 5.33
CA ALA A 169 -18.80 13.00 6.38
C ALA A 169 -17.72 13.95 6.94
N LEU A 170 -16.44 13.68 6.65
CA LEU A 170 -15.32 14.53 7.04
C LEU A 170 -14.85 15.40 5.86
N CYS A 171 -14.29 16.58 6.17
CA CYS A 171 -13.65 17.39 5.15
C CYS A 171 -12.38 16.75 4.61
N HIS A 172 -11.98 17.13 3.40
CA HIS A 172 -10.81 16.53 2.74
C HIS A 172 -9.49 16.58 3.54
N PRO A 173 -9.15 17.67 4.26
CA PRO A 173 -7.99 17.65 5.16
C PRO A 173 -8.10 16.60 6.27
N ALA A 174 -9.29 16.44 6.88
CA ALA A 174 -9.52 15.43 7.91
C ALA A 174 -9.39 14.01 7.37
N GLU A 175 -9.92 13.73 6.18
CA GLU A 175 -9.75 12.45 5.49
C GLU A 175 -8.26 12.11 5.30
N ARG A 176 -7.43 13.09 4.94
CA ARG A 176 -5.98 12.89 4.78
C ARG A 176 -5.31 12.49 6.10
N VAL A 177 -5.74 13.07 7.23
CA VAL A 177 -5.27 12.68 8.57
C VAL A 177 -5.64 11.23 8.84
N ILE A 178 -6.89 10.81 8.61
CA ILE A 178 -7.31 9.41 8.80
C ILE A 178 -6.49 8.44 7.94
N ARG A 179 -6.22 8.79 6.69
CA ARG A 179 -5.35 7.97 5.81
C ARG A 179 -3.91 7.88 6.33
N ASN A 180 -3.39 8.96 6.90
CA ASN A 180 -2.06 8.97 7.53
C ASN A 180 -2.03 8.02 8.73
N LEU A 181 -3.02 8.12 9.63
CA LEU A 181 -3.12 7.26 10.79
C LEU A 181 -3.27 5.78 10.42
N GLN A 182 -4.08 5.47 9.39
CA GLN A 182 -4.19 4.12 8.84
C GLN A 182 -2.85 3.60 8.29
N GLY A 183 -2.11 4.45 7.61
CA GLY A 183 -0.77 4.12 7.12
C GLY A 183 0.22 3.84 8.24
N LYS A 184 0.15 4.64 9.33
CA LYS A 184 1.00 4.46 10.51
C LYS A 184 0.63 3.21 11.32
N GLU A 185 -0.66 2.93 11.47
CA GLU A 185 -1.15 1.67 12.06
C GLU A 185 -0.58 0.45 11.34
N PHE A 186 -0.67 0.45 10.00
CA PHE A 186 -0.07 -0.61 9.18
C PHE A 186 1.44 -0.69 9.37
N GLU A 187 2.14 0.44 9.34
CA GLU A 187 3.59 0.51 9.48
C GLU A 187 4.07 -0.09 10.81
N LEU A 188 3.46 0.32 11.92
CA LEU A 188 3.85 -0.15 13.26
C LEU A 188 3.58 -1.65 13.41
N LEU A 189 2.42 -2.12 12.95
CA LEU A 189 2.09 -3.54 12.96
C LEU A 189 3.06 -4.35 12.08
N PHE A 190 3.40 -3.82 10.90
CA PHE A 190 4.33 -4.47 9.98
C PHE A 190 5.74 -4.59 10.58
N VAL A 191 6.25 -3.51 11.17
CA VAL A 191 7.57 -3.53 11.83
C VAL A 191 7.56 -4.54 12.96
N HIS A 192 6.54 -4.55 13.83
CA HIS A 192 6.40 -5.51 14.92
C HIS A 192 6.43 -6.96 14.40
N CYS A 193 5.62 -7.30 13.41
CA CYS A 193 5.57 -8.65 12.85
C CYS A 193 6.88 -9.03 12.14
N TYR A 194 7.46 -8.13 11.34
CA TYR A 194 8.67 -8.41 10.58
C TYR A 194 9.88 -8.61 11.52
N GLU A 195 10.08 -7.72 12.48
CA GLU A 195 11.19 -7.81 13.46
C GLU A 195 11.09 -9.06 14.32
N THR A 196 9.87 -9.42 14.74
CA THR A 196 9.62 -10.65 15.49
C THR A 196 9.88 -11.88 14.61
N ALA A 197 9.44 -11.87 13.35
CA ALA A 197 9.67 -12.96 12.41
C ALA A 197 11.16 -13.26 12.20
N ILE A 198 12.00 -12.23 12.14
CA ILE A 198 13.47 -12.38 11.92
C ILE A 198 14.29 -12.45 13.22
N GLY A 199 13.66 -12.26 14.38
CA GLY A 199 14.35 -12.23 15.68
C GLY A 199 15.36 -11.08 15.83
N GLY A 200 15.04 -9.89 15.26
CA GLY A 200 15.95 -8.74 15.31
C GLY A 200 15.33 -7.49 14.72
N THR A 201 16.02 -6.38 14.76
CA THR A 201 15.56 -5.12 14.16
C THR A 201 15.86 -5.07 12.66
N ILE A 202 15.04 -4.34 11.90
CA ILE A 202 15.20 -4.16 10.44
C ILE A 202 16.63 -3.72 10.05
N GLY A 203 17.32 -2.95 10.92
CA GLY A 203 18.72 -2.55 10.69
C GLY A 203 19.77 -3.63 10.94
N GLN A 204 19.53 -4.55 11.87
CA GLN A 204 20.54 -5.53 12.32
C GLN A 204 20.66 -6.74 11.39
N CYS A 205 19.60 -7.18 10.72
CA CYS A 205 19.62 -8.35 9.85
C CYS A 205 20.51 -8.16 8.63
N CYS A 206 20.58 -6.97 8.04
CA CYS A 206 21.44 -6.68 6.91
C CYS A 206 22.94 -6.80 7.24
N GLU A 207 23.36 -6.39 8.45
CA GLU A 207 24.76 -6.48 8.86
C GLU A 207 25.23 -7.95 9.01
N LYS A 208 24.40 -8.80 9.60
CA LYS A 208 24.71 -10.24 9.74
C LYS A 208 24.83 -10.95 8.38
N ASN A 209 23.98 -10.58 7.42
CA ASN A 209 24.01 -11.16 6.08
C ASN A 209 25.22 -10.67 5.24
N GLU A 210 25.65 -9.41 5.39
CA GLU A 210 26.89 -8.94 4.75
C GLU A 210 28.13 -9.66 5.27
N VAL A 211 28.22 -9.88 6.58
CA VAL A 211 29.31 -10.63 7.20
C VAL A 211 29.32 -12.10 6.73
N ALA A 212 28.13 -12.72 6.61
CA ALA A 212 28.01 -14.08 6.08
C ALA A 212 28.42 -14.14 4.62
N ARG A 213 27.98 -13.21 3.76
CA ARG A 213 28.40 -13.13 2.34
C ARG A 213 29.88 -12.90 2.18
N ARG A 214 30.51 -12.04 2.98
CA ARG A 214 31.97 -11.81 2.98
C ARG A 214 32.75 -13.05 3.40
N LYS A 215 32.24 -13.86 4.33
CA LYS A 215 32.86 -15.13 4.75
C LYS A 215 32.79 -16.20 3.66
N ILE A 216 31.68 -16.29 2.90
CA ILE A 216 31.50 -17.22 1.80
C ILE A 216 32.40 -16.84 0.62
N SER A 217 32.49 -15.55 0.28
CA SER A 217 33.32 -15.04 -0.83
C SER A 217 34.82 -15.26 -0.57
N ARG A 218 35.27 -15.32 0.69
CA ARG A 218 36.69 -15.59 1.03
C ARG A 218 37.06 -17.06 0.99
N LYS A 219 36.11 -18.00 0.92
CA LYS A 219 36.36 -19.46 0.89
C LYS A 219 36.39 -20.04 -0.52
N THR A 220 36.18 -19.26 -1.58
CA THR A 220 36.31 -19.76 -2.96
C THR A 220 37.79 -19.81 -3.31
N PRO A 221 38.41 -21.01 -3.47
CA PRO A 221 39.80 -21.10 -3.84
C PRO A 221 39.99 -20.54 -5.25
N ALA A 222 41.02 -19.72 -5.41
CA ALA A 222 41.43 -19.17 -6.69
C ALA A 222 41.56 -20.27 -7.74
N ARG A 223 40.62 -20.34 -8.68
CA ARG A 223 40.63 -21.24 -9.81
C ARG A 223 41.86 -20.90 -10.67
N ARG A 224 42.80 -21.84 -10.74
CA ARG A 224 44.01 -21.76 -11.55
C ARG A 224 43.68 -21.26 -12.94
N ARG A 225 44.42 -20.23 -13.38
CA ARG A 225 44.43 -19.74 -14.75
C ARG A 225 44.81 -20.90 -15.69
N ALA A 226 43.90 -21.31 -16.52
CA ALA A 226 44.21 -22.10 -17.71
C ALA A 226 44.68 -21.14 -18.82
N SER A 227 45.74 -21.56 -19.50
CA SER A 227 46.44 -20.86 -20.59
C SER A 227 45.56 -20.56 -21.80
N PRO A 228 45.91 -19.58 -22.62
CA PRO A 228 45.10 -19.13 -23.74
C PRO A 228 45.16 -20.13 -24.91
N LEU A 229 44.02 -20.51 -25.43
CA LEU A 229 43.88 -21.19 -26.72
C LEU A 229 43.74 -20.14 -27.83
N GLN A 230 44.43 -20.45 -28.93
CA GLN A 230 44.63 -19.63 -30.13
C GLN A 230 43.34 -19.36 -30.92
N PRO A 231 43.34 -18.36 -31.81
CA PRO A 231 42.17 -17.93 -32.57
C PRO A 231 41.87 -18.88 -33.73
N ILE A 232 40.61 -19.18 -33.93
CA ILE A 232 40.12 -19.84 -35.15
C ILE A 232 39.50 -18.76 -36.04
N GLU A 233 39.96 -18.83 -37.30
CA GLU A 233 39.66 -17.93 -38.40
C GLU A 233 38.18 -17.82 -38.78
N THR A 234 37.89 -16.66 -39.25
CA THR A 234 36.79 -16.13 -40.04
C THR A 234 36.23 -17.07 -41.11
N THR A 235 34.93 -17.21 -41.15
CA THR A 235 34.19 -17.35 -42.41
C THR A 235 32.87 -16.60 -42.33
N GLN A 236 32.77 -15.49 -43.06
CA GLN A 236 31.48 -14.93 -43.49
C GLN A 236 30.90 -15.82 -44.58
N PRO A 237 29.56 -15.93 -44.68
CA PRO A 237 28.96 -15.36 -45.87
C PRO A 237 27.61 -14.66 -45.69
N THR A 238 27.48 -13.66 -46.50
CA THR A 238 26.34 -13.29 -47.35
C THR A 238 25.12 -12.67 -46.72
N GLN A 239 25.01 -11.39 -47.03
CA GLN A 239 23.82 -10.52 -46.98
C GLN A 239 22.62 -11.15 -47.72
N THR A 240 21.44 -11.06 -47.15
CA THR A 240 20.22 -10.87 -47.91
C THR A 240 19.41 -9.75 -47.28
N ASN A 241 19.24 -8.70 -48.05
CA ASN A 241 18.33 -7.58 -47.84
C ASN A 241 16.90 -8.10 -47.76
N SER A 242 16.13 -7.61 -46.78
CA SER A 242 14.73 -7.34 -47.00
C SER A 242 14.31 -6.19 -46.07
N ASP A 243 14.02 -5.08 -46.71
CA ASP A 243 13.37 -3.89 -46.13
C ASP A 243 12.03 -4.27 -45.53
N ALA A 244 11.87 -3.99 -44.21
CA ALA A 244 10.59 -3.78 -43.62
C ALA A 244 10.78 -2.70 -42.54
N ALA A 245 10.39 -1.50 -42.90
CA ALA A 245 10.34 -0.34 -42.01
C ALA A 245 9.41 -0.63 -40.84
N THR A 246 9.99 -0.78 -39.65
CA THR A 246 9.24 -0.77 -38.40
C THR A 246 8.97 0.68 -38.01
N PRO A 247 7.71 1.13 -37.86
CA PRO A 247 7.42 2.47 -37.42
C PRO A 247 7.88 2.68 -35.98
N LEU A 248 8.57 3.78 -35.73
CA LEU A 248 8.94 4.27 -34.39
C LEU A 248 7.71 4.33 -33.47
N PRO A 249 7.87 3.97 -32.20
CA PRO A 249 6.80 4.15 -31.23
C PRO A 249 6.51 5.64 -31.04
N THR A 250 5.29 6.01 -31.34
CA THR A 250 4.71 7.33 -31.09
C THR A 250 4.83 7.68 -29.61
N PRO A 251 5.22 8.91 -29.21
CA PRO A 251 5.36 9.30 -27.82
C PRO A 251 4.02 9.20 -27.08
N LEU A 252 4.05 8.56 -25.90
CA LEU A 252 2.93 8.32 -25.03
C LEU A 252 2.13 9.59 -24.76
N ASN A 253 0.94 9.54 -25.29
CA ASN A 253 -0.29 10.24 -25.04
C ASN A 253 -0.30 11.05 -23.71
N GLN A 254 -0.20 12.38 -23.84
CA GLN A 254 -0.63 13.32 -22.81
C GLN A 254 -2.14 13.09 -22.58
N ARG A 255 -2.50 12.44 -21.50
CA ARG A 255 -3.90 12.22 -21.13
C ARG A 255 -4.60 13.57 -21.00
N ALA A 256 -5.49 13.86 -21.92
CA ALA A 256 -6.34 15.05 -21.88
C ALA A 256 -7.01 15.19 -20.49
N PRO A 257 -7.10 16.39 -19.93
CA PRO A 257 -7.70 16.63 -18.62
C PRO A 257 -9.14 16.10 -18.59
N ARG A 258 -9.48 15.39 -17.52
CA ARG A 258 -10.78 14.76 -17.32
C ARG A 258 -11.54 15.46 -16.20
N VAL A 259 -12.86 15.49 -16.30
CA VAL A 259 -13.77 16.09 -15.32
C VAL A 259 -14.75 15.04 -14.82
N GLY A 260 -14.92 14.96 -13.50
CA GLY A 260 -15.94 14.12 -12.87
C GLY A 260 -17.23 14.90 -12.66
N ILE A 261 -18.38 14.32 -13.05
CA ILE A 261 -19.69 14.94 -12.94
C ILE A 261 -20.67 13.90 -12.38
N SER A 262 -21.47 14.30 -11.40
CA SER A 262 -22.51 13.43 -10.83
C SER A 262 -23.79 13.47 -11.68
N CYS A 263 -24.35 12.30 -11.96
CA CYS A 263 -25.64 12.18 -12.62
C CYS A 263 -26.74 12.77 -11.74
N PRO A 264 -27.62 13.67 -12.25
CA PRO A 264 -28.66 14.29 -11.44
C PRO A 264 -29.72 13.32 -10.92
N LYS A 265 -29.89 12.15 -11.54
CA LYS A 265 -30.91 11.16 -11.16
C LYS A 265 -30.38 10.10 -10.19
N CYS A 266 -29.20 9.51 -10.47
CA CYS A 266 -28.68 8.39 -9.67
C CYS A 266 -27.38 8.70 -8.94
N GLN A 267 -26.90 9.94 -9.00
CA GLN A 267 -25.69 10.47 -8.34
C GLN A 267 -24.39 9.74 -8.71
N THR A 268 -24.41 8.83 -9.67
CA THR A 268 -23.22 8.13 -10.15
C THR A 268 -22.25 9.14 -10.78
N VAL A 269 -20.98 9.10 -10.36
CA VAL A 269 -19.93 9.95 -10.92
C VAL A 269 -19.52 9.41 -12.29
N ILE A 270 -19.59 10.28 -13.32
CA ILE A 270 -19.20 9.99 -14.69
C ILE A 270 -17.94 10.81 -14.99
N VAL A 271 -16.86 10.16 -15.39
CA VAL A 271 -15.60 10.82 -15.76
C VAL A 271 -15.56 11.06 -17.25
N LEU A 272 -15.56 12.32 -17.65
CA LEU A 272 -15.60 12.76 -19.05
C LEU A 272 -14.36 13.59 -19.40
N PRO A 273 -13.92 13.62 -20.67
CA PRO A 273 -12.92 14.58 -21.11
C PRO A 273 -13.43 16.02 -20.91
N GLU A 274 -12.56 16.96 -20.55
CA GLU A 274 -12.93 18.36 -20.28
C GLU A 274 -13.65 19.02 -21.48
N LYS A 275 -13.34 18.60 -22.70
CA LYS A 275 -14.00 19.04 -23.94
C LYS A 275 -15.51 18.67 -24.02
N SER A 276 -15.98 17.82 -23.11
CA SER A 276 -17.40 17.44 -23.02
C SER A 276 -18.26 18.46 -22.27
N ARG A 277 -17.68 19.52 -21.70
CA ARG A 277 -18.43 20.59 -21.04
C ARG A 277 -19.37 21.29 -22.00
N GLY A 278 -20.62 21.50 -21.56
CA GLY A 278 -21.68 22.09 -22.38
C GLY A 278 -22.30 21.14 -23.41
N ARG A 279 -21.91 19.87 -23.42
CA ARG A 279 -22.51 18.86 -24.33
C ARG A 279 -23.50 17.97 -23.58
N PRO A 280 -24.54 17.46 -24.24
CA PRO A 280 -25.39 16.44 -23.65
C PRO A 280 -24.62 15.13 -23.51
N THR A 281 -24.83 14.45 -22.39
CA THR A 281 -24.26 13.12 -22.11
C THR A 281 -25.34 12.25 -21.48
N GLU A 282 -25.18 10.92 -21.60
CA GLU A 282 -26.11 9.95 -21.05
C GLU A 282 -25.43 9.17 -19.91
N CYS A 283 -26.15 8.98 -18.83
CA CYS A 283 -25.69 8.17 -17.70
C CYS A 283 -25.81 6.68 -18.04
N LYS A 284 -24.68 5.99 -18.15
CA LYS A 284 -24.65 4.54 -18.45
C LYS A 284 -25.35 3.67 -17.40
N LYS A 285 -25.59 4.19 -16.19
CA LYS A 285 -26.23 3.44 -15.11
C LYS A 285 -27.75 3.53 -15.13
N CYS A 286 -28.31 4.69 -15.44
CA CYS A 286 -29.76 4.92 -15.37
C CYS A 286 -30.39 5.46 -16.67
N GLY A 287 -29.63 5.58 -17.76
CA GLY A 287 -30.10 6.06 -19.08
C GLY A 287 -30.50 7.53 -19.11
N THR A 288 -30.28 8.32 -18.04
CA THR A 288 -30.71 9.71 -18.01
C THR A 288 -29.74 10.59 -18.78
N SER A 289 -30.29 11.33 -19.80
CA SER A 289 -29.52 12.34 -20.52
C SER A 289 -29.54 13.67 -19.77
N PHE A 290 -28.37 14.33 -19.68
CA PHE A 290 -28.20 15.64 -19.02
C PHE A 290 -27.07 16.43 -19.66
N LEU A 291 -27.06 17.76 -19.45
CA LEU A 291 -26.01 18.65 -19.95
C LEU A 291 -24.84 18.72 -18.96
N VAL A 292 -23.64 18.55 -19.49
CA VAL A 292 -22.40 18.72 -18.70
C VAL A 292 -22.23 20.20 -18.35
N PRO A 293 -22.15 20.60 -17.07
CA PRO A 293 -22.03 22.01 -16.68
C PRO A 293 -20.83 22.70 -17.34
N LYS A 294 -21.02 23.90 -17.85
CA LYS A 294 -19.92 24.78 -18.30
C LYS A 294 -19.13 25.25 -17.06
N LYS A 295 -17.80 25.41 -17.21
CA LYS A 295 -16.96 25.96 -16.15
C LYS A 295 -17.45 27.39 -15.85
N GLN A 296 -17.93 27.65 -14.63
CA GLN A 296 -18.19 29.02 -14.19
C GLN A 296 -16.85 29.71 -14.00
N VAL A 297 -16.58 30.70 -14.82
CA VAL A 297 -15.47 31.64 -14.61
C VAL A 297 -15.95 32.55 -13.50
N SER A 298 -15.49 32.33 -12.26
CA SER A 298 -15.69 33.29 -11.17
C SER A 298 -14.92 34.56 -11.54
N SER A 299 -15.61 35.56 -12.04
CA SER A 299 -15.10 36.92 -12.07
C SER A 299 -15.00 37.41 -10.64
N ALA A 300 -13.80 37.34 -10.08
CA ALA A 300 -13.47 38.09 -8.86
C ALA A 300 -13.55 39.58 -9.23
N ARG A 301 -14.65 40.22 -8.85
CA ARG A 301 -14.71 41.69 -8.78
C ARG A 301 -13.85 42.11 -7.59
N ALA A 302 -12.74 42.73 -7.90
CA ALA A 302 -12.05 43.60 -6.98
C ALA A 302 -12.99 44.76 -6.61
N SER A 303 -13.20 44.99 -5.34
CA SER A 303 -13.68 46.20 -4.72
C SER A 303 -12.82 46.51 -3.52
#